data_81dd2d99e04ace133b45a77b2936f47d
#
_entry.id   81dd2d99e04ace133b45a77b2936f47d
#
_cell.length_a   1.000
_cell.length_b   1.000
_cell.length_c   1.000
_cell.angle_alpha   90.00
_cell.angle_beta   90.00
_cell.angle_gamma   90.00
#
_symmetry.space_group_name_H-M   'P 1'
#
loop_
_entity.id
_entity.type
_entity.pdbx_description
1 polymer ?
#
loop_
_entity_poly.entity_id
_entity_poly.type
_entity_poly.pdbx_seq_one_letter_code
_entity_poly.pdbx_strand_id
1 'polypeptide(L)'
;MADTGAATGRETSIFVDFATNPAQYKHWRLNIDGRVARLSLDVQEDQPLVPGYDLKLNSYDLGVDIELYDAIQRLRFEHPEVGAVVITSAKERVFCAGANIKMLGQSGHGFKVNFCKFTNETRNSMEDASANSGQTYICAINGPAAGGGYELALACDHIVLIDDGSSTVSLPELPMLAVLPGTGGLTRLVDKRRVRHDHADFLCTTSEGIRGSRALEWRLVDQLSPRSAFDHSVTEKALETAQGSDRPATAQGIGLTPLERQIAADQVRYEHVKIDLDRDLGVAHILIEGPTEAPPPSLEGIHAAGDKFWPLALARQLDDAILHLRLNESEAGTWVFRTRGDNNLVAACDNLFLEHASDWLVREITLYLKRTFKRLDVSSRSLVTLIEPGSCFTGTLLELALAADRCYMLDGQFEDDAASSAPAAVRLTGMNFGPLPMVNGITRLEGRFLGQPEAIEAIGEQSGNDLDAQAALDLGLVTFIPDDIDWEDEVRLALEERASFSPDALTGMEASLRFGGPETMESKIFGRLSAWQNWIFQRPNASGEQGALQLYGTGAKPPFDKGRV
;
A
#
# COMPACT_ATOMS: atom_id res chain seq x y z
N MET A 1 22.38 -44.14 -7.68
CA MET A 1 23.22 -43.00 -8.06
C MET A 1 22.51 -42.30 -9.21
N ALA A 2 21.75 -41.27 -8.91
CA ALA A 2 21.22 -40.32 -9.86
C ALA A 2 21.53 -38.95 -9.27
N ASP A 3 22.43 -38.29 -9.94
CA ASP A 3 22.91 -36.94 -9.67
C ASP A 3 21.75 -35.96 -9.94
N THR A 4 21.14 -35.43 -8.90
CA THR A 4 20.21 -34.32 -9.00
C THR A 4 20.97 -33.06 -8.63
N GLY A 5 21.77 -32.58 -9.59
CA GLY A 5 22.31 -31.24 -9.54
C GLY A 5 21.17 -30.22 -9.39
N ALA A 6 21.01 -29.68 -8.20
CA ALA A 6 20.17 -28.51 -7.96
C ALA A 6 20.76 -27.33 -8.73
N ALA A 7 20.21 -27.08 -9.91
CA ALA A 7 20.43 -25.83 -10.62
C ALA A 7 19.85 -24.70 -9.73
N THR A 8 20.72 -23.87 -9.17
CA THR A 8 20.38 -22.55 -8.67
C THR A 8 19.99 -21.68 -9.86
N GLY A 9 18.80 -21.94 -10.41
CA GLY A 9 18.19 -21.07 -11.39
C GLY A 9 17.79 -19.78 -10.67
N ARG A 10 18.48 -18.66 -10.93
CA ARG A 10 17.90 -17.34 -10.73
C ARG A 10 16.55 -17.36 -11.45
N GLU A 11 15.46 -17.29 -10.70
CA GLU A 11 14.14 -17.03 -11.27
C GLU A 11 14.33 -15.78 -12.14
N THR A 12 13.99 -15.87 -13.42
CA THR A 12 13.94 -14.67 -14.28
C THR A 12 12.91 -13.76 -13.67
N SER A 13 13.37 -12.72 -12.97
CA SER A 13 12.50 -11.74 -12.34
C SER A 13 11.69 -11.05 -13.45
N ILE A 14 10.37 -11.24 -13.41
CA ILE A 14 9.46 -10.58 -14.32
C ILE A 14 9.44 -9.11 -13.91
N PHE A 15 9.81 -8.21 -14.84
CA PHE A 15 9.65 -6.79 -14.62
C PHE A 15 8.18 -6.42 -14.66
N VAL A 16 7.70 -5.75 -13.60
CA VAL A 16 6.31 -5.27 -13.48
C VAL A 16 6.31 -3.75 -13.61
N ASP A 17 5.60 -3.28 -14.63
CA ASP A 17 5.31 -1.86 -14.82
C ASP A 17 3.90 -1.54 -14.28
N PHE A 18 3.83 -0.59 -13.32
CA PHE A 18 2.57 -0.13 -12.74
C PHE A 18 1.93 1.03 -13.52
N ALA A 19 2.66 1.61 -14.48
CA ALA A 19 2.13 2.70 -15.29
C ALA A 19 1.10 2.19 -16.30
N THR A 20 -0.09 2.76 -16.24
CA THR A 20 -1.17 2.50 -17.21
C THR A 20 -2.09 3.71 -17.32
N ASN A 21 -3.03 3.69 -18.25
CA ASN A 21 -4.07 4.71 -18.42
C ASN A 21 -5.28 4.12 -19.14
N PRO A 22 -6.47 4.75 -19.12
CA PRO A 22 -7.71 4.20 -19.69
C PRO A 22 -7.62 3.79 -21.17
N ALA A 23 -6.78 4.46 -21.97
CA ALA A 23 -6.60 4.11 -23.39
C ALA A 23 -5.79 2.80 -23.56
N GLN A 24 -5.10 2.34 -22.53
CA GLN A 24 -4.27 1.13 -22.52
C GLN A 24 -4.94 -0.05 -21.81
N TYR A 25 -6.09 0.18 -21.13
CA TYR A 25 -6.79 -0.90 -20.42
C TYR A 25 -7.20 -2.01 -21.37
N LYS A 26 -6.91 -3.23 -20.99
CA LYS A 26 -7.26 -4.46 -21.68
C LYS A 26 -8.46 -5.15 -21.04
N HIS A 27 -8.54 -5.05 -19.70
CA HIS A 27 -9.40 -5.87 -18.86
C HIS A 27 -10.53 -5.11 -18.19
N TRP A 28 -10.39 -3.80 -18.02
CA TRP A 28 -11.41 -2.97 -17.41
C TRP A 28 -11.96 -1.93 -18.39
N ARG A 29 -13.26 -1.69 -18.30
CA ARG A 29 -13.95 -0.63 -19.02
C ARG A 29 -14.55 0.35 -18.02
N LEU A 30 -14.11 1.60 -18.07
CA LEU A 30 -14.63 2.69 -17.27
C LEU A 30 -15.64 3.50 -18.10
N ASN A 31 -16.84 3.67 -17.57
CA ASN A 31 -17.88 4.52 -18.15
C ASN A 31 -18.46 5.43 -17.07
N ILE A 32 -18.59 6.73 -17.35
CA ILE A 32 -19.13 7.73 -16.44
C ILE A 32 -20.49 8.18 -16.99
N ASP A 33 -21.50 8.16 -16.12
CA ASP A 33 -22.85 8.65 -16.41
C ASP A 33 -23.31 9.55 -15.25
N GLY A 34 -23.10 10.84 -15.41
CA GLY A 34 -23.36 11.83 -14.37
C GLY A 34 -22.60 11.54 -13.07
N ARG A 35 -23.34 11.30 -12.00
CA ARG A 35 -22.74 11.01 -10.68
C ARG A 35 -22.45 9.52 -10.42
N VAL A 36 -22.64 8.67 -11.42
CA VAL A 36 -22.41 7.23 -11.33
C VAL A 36 -21.31 6.81 -12.30
N ALA A 37 -20.30 6.11 -11.79
CA ALA A 37 -19.33 5.41 -12.62
C ALA A 37 -19.65 3.92 -12.69
N ARG A 38 -19.35 3.31 -13.82
CA ARG A 38 -19.42 1.85 -13.99
C ARG A 38 -18.05 1.31 -14.41
N LEU A 39 -17.50 0.45 -13.58
CA LEU A 39 -16.30 -0.35 -13.87
C LEU A 39 -16.74 -1.76 -14.25
N SER A 40 -16.57 -2.11 -15.50
CA SER A 40 -16.95 -3.43 -16.04
C SER A 40 -15.71 -4.28 -16.28
N LEU A 41 -15.62 -5.42 -15.59
CA LEU A 41 -14.56 -6.39 -15.76
C LEU A 41 -14.80 -7.21 -17.03
N ASP A 42 -13.91 -7.06 -18.02
CA ASP A 42 -13.95 -7.74 -19.31
C ASP A 42 -12.57 -8.33 -19.63
N VAL A 43 -12.15 -9.30 -18.84
CA VAL A 43 -10.79 -9.85 -18.95
C VAL A 43 -10.58 -10.48 -20.33
N GLN A 44 -9.51 -10.05 -21.01
CA GLN A 44 -9.06 -10.65 -22.25
C GLN A 44 -8.22 -11.88 -21.92
N GLU A 45 -8.74 -13.06 -22.27
CA GLU A 45 -8.18 -14.35 -21.81
C GLU A 45 -6.75 -14.60 -22.29
N ASP A 46 -6.42 -14.11 -23.48
CA ASP A 46 -5.13 -14.25 -24.18
C ASP A 46 -4.12 -13.13 -23.91
N GLN A 47 -4.43 -12.19 -22.97
CA GLN A 47 -3.58 -11.06 -22.66
C GLN A 47 -3.15 -11.02 -21.18
N PRO A 48 -2.55 -12.09 -20.65
CA PRO A 48 -2.02 -12.08 -19.29
C PRO A 48 -0.85 -11.09 -19.16
N LEU A 49 -0.54 -10.69 -17.93
CA LEU A 49 0.63 -9.83 -17.63
C LEU A 49 1.94 -10.46 -18.15
N VAL A 50 2.06 -11.76 -18.02
CA VAL A 50 3.22 -12.53 -18.52
C VAL A 50 2.76 -13.77 -19.28
N PRO A 51 3.54 -14.24 -20.29
CA PRO A 51 3.22 -15.45 -21.02
C PRO A 51 3.19 -16.71 -20.11
N GLY A 52 2.38 -17.71 -20.51
CA GLY A 52 2.38 -19.04 -19.87
C GLY A 52 1.04 -19.45 -19.23
N TYR A 53 0.07 -18.57 -19.17
CA TYR A 53 -1.29 -18.88 -18.71
C TYR A 53 -2.34 -18.04 -19.44
N ASP A 54 -3.59 -18.50 -19.39
CA ASP A 54 -4.77 -17.78 -19.89
C ASP A 54 -5.63 -17.30 -18.73
N LEU A 55 -6.28 -16.15 -18.89
CA LEU A 55 -7.17 -15.53 -17.89
C LEU A 55 -8.65 -15.93 -18.12
N LYS A 56 -8.96 -17.23 -17.98
CA LYS A 56 -10.32 -17.75 -18.24
C LYS A 56 -11.31 -17.33 -17.16
N LEU A 57 -12.59 -17.24 -17.53
CA LEU A 57 -13.70 -16.99 -16.63
C LEU A 57 -13.56 -15.66 -15.83
N ASN A 58 -13.07 -14.62 -16.47
CA ASN A 58 -12.74 -13.38 -15.78
C ASN A 58 -11.79 -13.57 -14.57
N SER A 59 -10.93 -14.60 -14.59
CA SER A 59 -9.86 -14.69 -13.60
C SER A 59 -8.86 -13.55 -13.80
N TYR A 60 -8.17 -13.17 -12.74
CA TYR A 60 -7.27 -12.03 -12.81
C TYR A 60 -5.85 -12.36 -12.38
N ASP A 61 -4.91 -11.63 -12.93
CA ASP A 61 -3.52 -11.52 -12.51
C ASP A 61 -3.22 -10.10 -12.01
N LEU A 62 -1.95 -9.80 -11.76
CA LEU A 62 -1.54 -8.48 -11.30
C LEU A 62 -1.83 -7.38 -12.33
N GLY A 63 -1.80 -7.69 -13.64
CA GLY A 63 -2.12 -6.72 -14.70
C GLY A 63 -3.55 -6.21 -14.64
N VAL A 64 -4.49 -7.10 -14.34
CA VAL A 64 -5.91 -6.74 -14.15
C VAL A 64 -6.08 -5.83 -12.93
N ASP A 65 -5.37 -6.10 -11.84
CA ASP A 65 -5.43 -5.28 -10.63
C ASP A 65 -4.71 -3.92 -10.79
N ILE A 66 -3.66 -3.83 -11.62
CA ILE A 66 -3.00 -2.55 -11.97
C ILE A 66 -3.99 -1.61 -12.67
N GLU A 67 -4.76 -2.11 -13.63
CA GLU A 67 -5.79 -1.32 -14.29
C GLU A 67 -6.89 -0.87 -13.32
N LEU A 68 -7.33 -1.74 -12.41
CA LEU A 68 -8.31 -1.39 -11.38
C LEU A 68 -7.77 -0.31 -10.44
N TYR A 69 -6.52 -0.44 -10.01
CA TYR A 69 -5.87 0.57 -9.16
C TYR A 69 -5.83 1.94 -9.84
N ASP A 70 -5.37 2.02 -11.08
CA ASP A 70 -5.35 3.26 -11.85
C ASP A 70 -6.76 3.84 -12.05
N ALA A 71 -7.76 3.00 -12.38
CA ALA A 71 -9.15 3.42 -12.53
C ALA A 71 -9.72 4.04 -11.25
N ILE A 72 -9.39 3.48 -10.08
CA ILE A 72 -9.80 4.03 -8.78
C ILE A 72 -9.15 5.41 -8.54
N GLN A 73 -7.86 5.58 -8.86
CA GLN A 73 -7.21 6.89 -8.72
C GLN A 73 -7.85 7.92 -9.66
N ARG A 74 -8.13 7.56 -10.92
CA ARG A 74 -8.80 8.47 -11.87
C ARG A 74 -10.19 8.86 -11.43
N LEU A 75 -10.99 7.92 -10.92
CA LEU A 75 -12.30 8.22 -10.35
C LEU A 75 -12.22 9.23 -9.19
N ARG A 76 -11.16 9.18 -8.41
CA ARG A 76 -10.96 10.09 -7.27
C ARG A 76 -10.55 11.49 -7.71
N PHE A 77 -9.69 11.62 -8.72
CA PHE A 77 -9.09 12.89 -9.14
C PHE A 77 -9.71 13.48 -10.41
N GLU A 78 -10.02 12.66 -11.41
CA GLU A 78 -10.55 13.14 -12.69
C GLU A 78 -12.07 13.31 -12.67
N HIS A 79 -12.76 12.58 -11.73
CA HIS A 79 -14.22 12.56 -11.63
C HIS A 79 -14.73 12.89 -10.21
N PRO A 80 -14.49 14.11 -9.70
CA PRO A 80 -14.96 14.49 -8.37
C PRO A 80 -16.49 14.47 -8.25
N GLU A 81 -17.23 14.56 -9.33
CA GLU A 81 -18.69 14.49 -9.38
C GLU A 81 -19.24 13.10 -9.07
N VAL A 82 -18.45 12.03 -9.26
CA VAL A 82 -18.89 10.65 -9.08
C VAL A 82 -19.03 10.32 -7.58
N GLY A 83 -20.25 10.06 -7.15
CA GLY A 83 -20.60 9.65 -5.78
C GLY A 83 -20.81 8.14 -5.62
N ALA A 84 -21.10 7.42 -6.70
CA ALA A 84 -21.27 5.96 -6.67
C ALA A 84 -20.50 5.29 -7.81
N VAL A 85 -19.85 4.16 -7.50
CA VAL A 85 -19.11 3.33 -8.45
C VAL A 85 -19.72 1.94 -8.48
N VAL A 86 -20.19 1.49 -9.63
CA VAL A 86 -20.71 0.15 -9.84
C VAL A 86 -19.61 -0.74 -10.42
N ILE A 87 -19.22 -1.78 -9.72
CA ILE A 87 -18.34 -2.84 -10.22
C ILE A 87 -19.20 -4.00 -10.71
N THR A 88 -19.03 -4.41 -11.97
CA THR A 88 -19.76 -5.52 -12.59
C THR A 88 -18.89 -6.28 -13.57
N SER A 89 -19.42 -7.37 -14.15
CA SER A 89 -18.76 -8.10 -15.24
C SER A 89 -19.42 -7.78 -16.58
N ALA A 90 -18.62 -7.60 -17.62
CA ALA A 90 -19.08 -7.53 -19.00
C ALA A 90 -19.32 -8.91 -19.62
N LYS A 91 -18.87 -9.99 -18.96
CA LYS A 91 -19.13 -11.38 -19.41
C LYS A 91 -20.51 -11.82 -18.98
N GLU A 92 -21.19 -12.54 -19.87
CA GLU A 92 -22.44 -13.19 -19.51
C GLU A 92 -22.19 -14.39 -18.60
N ARG A 93 -23.02 -14.55 -17.56
CA ARG A 93 -23.08 -15.73 -16.69
C ARG A 93 -21.80 -16.01 -15.88
N VAL A 94 -20.88 -15.09 -15.77
CA VAL A 94 -19.74 -15.15 -14.86
C VAL A 94 -19.39 -13.75 -14.39
N PHE A 95 -19.26 -13.59 -13.08
CA PHE A 95 -18.72 -12.35 -12.52
C PHE A 95 -17.19 -12.41 -12.55
N CYS A 96 -16.58 -13.28 -11.74
CA CYS A 96 -15.13 -13.45 -11.67
C CYS A 96 -14.77 -14.75 -10.95
N ALA A 97 -13.88 -15.54 -11.54
CA ALA A 97 -13.37 -16.78 -10.94
C ALA A 97 -12.23 -16.56 -9.92
N GLY A 98 -11.82 -15.31 -9.69
CA GLY A 98 -10.76 -14.96 -8.75
C GLY A 98 -9.36 -14.96 -9.35
N ALA A 99 -8.35 -15.01 -8.49
CA ALA A 99 -6.95 -15.00 -8.91
C ALA A 99 -6.61 -16.20 -9.81
N ASN A 100 -5.79 -15.98 -10.83
CA ASN A 100 -5.43 -17.04 -11.78
C ASN A 100 -4.54 -18.09 -11.10
N ILE A 101 -5.05 -19.32 -11.00
CA ILE A 101 -4.38 -20.42 -10.30
C ILE A 101 -3.08 -20.84 -10.98
N LYS A 102 -3.02 -20.80 -12.33
CA LYS A 102 -1.80 -21.14 -13.07
C LYS A 102 -0.71 -20.09 -12.82
N MET A 103 -1.05 -18.81 -12.83
CA MET A 103 -0.14 -17.74 -12.45
C MET A 103 0.42 -18.00 -11.03
N LEU A 104 -0.45 -18.26 -10.05
CA LEU A 104 -0.01 -18.54 -8.67
C LEU A 104 0.89 -19.78 -8.60
N GLY A 105 0.56 -20.86 -9.34
CA GLY A 105 1.36 -22.07 -9.38
C GLY A 105 2.77 -21.87 -9.96
N GLN A 106 2.92 -20.97 -10.93
CA GLN A 106 4.18 -20.69 -11.63
C GLN A 106 5.02 -19.59 -10.99
N SER A 107 4.44 -18.77 -10.12
CA SER A 107 5.11 -17.62 -9.51
C SER A 107 5.95 -18.01 -8.31
N GLY A 108 7.04 -17.30 -8.10
CA GLY A 108 7.87 -17.39 -6.89
C GLY A 108 7.14 -16.85 -5.64
N HIS A 109 7.71 -17.16 -4.48
CA HIS A 109 7.13 -16.77 -3.20
C HIS A 109 6.95 -15.24 -3.06
N GLY A 110 8.01 -14.46 -3.35
CA GLY A 110 7.96 -13.01 -3.25
C GLY A 110 6.89 -12.38 -4.14
N PHE A 111 6.74 -12.87 -5.37
CA PHE A 111 5.69 -12.40 -6.28
C PHE A 111 4.28 -12.68 -5.74
N LYS A 112 4.02 -13.90 -5.24
CA LYS A 112 2.72 -14.26 -4.65
C LYS A 112 2.32 -13.34 -3.50
N VAL A 113 3.26 -13.07 -2.59
CA VAL A 113 3.02 -12.20 -1.44
C VAL A 113 2.77 -10.76 -1.88
N ASN A 114 3.59 -10.23 -2.80
CA ASN A 114 3.42 -8.87 -3.31
C ASN A 114 2.18 -8.69 -4.18
N PHE A 115 1.78 -9.72 -4.94
CA PHE A 115 0.48 -9.76 -5.61
C PHE A 115 -0.67 -9.60 -4.59
N CYS A 116 -0.68 -10.41 -3.53
CA CYS A 116 -1.71 -10.27 -2.48
C CYS A 116 -1.66 -8.91 -1.78
N LYS A 117 -0.46 -8.36 -1.50
CA LYS A 117 -0.33 -7.02 -0.90
C LYS A 117 -0.95 -5.95 -1.79
N PHE A 118 -0.55 -5.88 -3.06
CA PHE A 118 -1.05 -4.88 -4.01
C PHE A 118 -2.57 -5.00 -4.20
N THR A 119 -3.08 -6.23 -4.35
CA THR A 119 -4.51 -6.50 -4.47
C THR A 119 -5.28 -6.04 -3.23
N ASN A 120 -4.75 -6.29 -2.02
CA ASN A 120 -5.36 -5.79 -0.78
C ASN A 120 -5.31 -4.26 -0.68
N GLU A 121 -4.21 -3.62 -1.06
CA GLU A 121 -4.06 -2.17 -1.06
C GLU A 121 -5.05 -1.51 -2.02
N THR A 122 -5.28 -2.10 -3.19
CA THR A 122 -6.30 -1.65 -4.15
C THR A 122 -7.71 -1.71 -3.54
N ARG A 123 -8.06 -2.82 -2.90
CA ARG A 123 -9.35 -2.98 -2.21
C ARG A 123 -9.50 -2.03 -1.02
N ASN A 124 -8.45 -1.86 -0.23
CA ASN A 124 -8.44 -0.88 0.87
C ASN A 124 -8.59 0.56 0.35
N SER A 125 -8.10 0.86 -0.87
CA SER A 125 -8.32 2.17 -1.51
C SER A 125 -9.79 2.42 -1.86
N MET A 126 -10.55 1.38 -2.22
CA MET A 126 -12.02 1.47 -2.41
C MET A 126 -12.71 1.76 -1.08
N GLU A 127 -12.35 1.03 -0.03
CA GLU A 127 -12.90 1.22 1.32
C GLU A 127 -12.54 2.60 1.90
N ASP A 128 -11.32 3.09 1.63
CA ASP A 128 -10.90 4.44 1.98
C ASP A 128 -11.71 5.52 1.22
N ALA A 129 -12.02 5.28 -0.05
CA ALA A 129 -12.86 6.20 -0.83
C ALA A 129 -14.27 6.29 -0.24
N SER A 130 -14.87 5.16 0.12
CA SER A 130 -16.19 5.12 0.75
C SER A 130 -16.21 5.80 2.11
N ALA A 131 -15.20 5.56 2.95
CA ALA A 131 -15.14 6.09 4.31
C ALA A 131 -14.78 7.58 4.38
N ASN A 132 -13.94 8.08 3.45
CA ASN A 132 -13.28 9.37 3.61
C ASN A 132 -13.46 10.33 2.42
N SER A 133 -13.98 9.85 1.29
CA SER A 133 -14.05 10.62 0.04
C SER A 133 -15.47 10.76 -0.53
N GLY A 134 -16.47 10.16 0.12
CA GLY A 134 -17.87 10.19 -0.33
C GLY A 134 -18.13 9.42 -1.64
N GLN A 135 -17.24 8.51 -2.04
CA GLN A 135 -17.35 7.70 -3.25
C GLN A 135 -17.62 6.23 -2.89
N THR A 136 -18.89 5.82 -2.94
CA THR A 136 -19.36 4.52 -2.46
C THR A 136 -19.35 3.47 -3.56
N TYR A 137 -18.90 2.26 -3.25
CA TYR A 137 -18.76 1.14 -4.19
C TYR A 137 -19.90 0.14 -4.06
N ILE A 138 -20.52 -0.20 -5.19
CA ILE A 138 -21.59 -1.18 -5.33
C ILE A 138 -21.10 -2.32 -6.22
N CYS A 139 -21.17 -3.56 -5.77
CA CYS A 139 -20.84 -4.71 -6.59
C CYS A 139 -22.13 -5.34 -7.15
N ALA A 140 -22.23 -5.41 -8.47
CA ALA A 140 -23.31 -6.04 -9.21
C ALA A 140 -22.85 -7.40 -9.75
N ILE A 141 -23.13 -8.46 -9.00
CA ILE A 141 -22.74 -9.84 -9.30
C ILE A 141 -23.76 -10.46 -10.26
N ASN A 142 -23.42 -10.48 -11.57
CA ASN A 142 -24.28 -10.96 -12.66
C ASN A 142 -24.07 -12.44 -13.04
N GLY A 143 -23.28 -13.17 -12.26
CA GLY A 143 -22.93 -14.58 -12.44
C GLY A 143 -22.14 -15.10 -11.22
N PRO A 144 -21.64 -16.35 -11.20
CA PRO A 144 -20.81 -16.85 -10.10
C PRO A 144 -19.61 -15.95 -9.81
N ALA A 145 -19.38 -15.67 -8.52
CA ALA A 145 -18.24 -14.96 -7.98
C ALA A 145 -17.48 -15.87 -7.00
N ALA A 146 -16.25 -16.23 -7.35
CA ALA A 146 -15.48 -17.19 -6.58
C ALA A 146 -14.12 -16.61 -6.16
N GLY A 147 -13.64 -16.99 -4.99
CA GLY A 147 -12.33 -16.63 -4.49
C GLY A 147 -12.10 -15.13 -4.50
N GLY A 148 -10.98 -14.69 -5.06
CA GLY A 148 -10.65 -13.26 -5.18
C GLY A 148 -11.68 -12.42 -5.91
N GLY A 149 -12.56 -13.01 -6.75
CA GLY A 149 -13.69 -12.33 -7.36
C GLY A 149 -14.78 -11.98 -6.33
N TYR A 150 -15.06 -12.88 -5.40
CA TYR A 150 -15.95 -12.56 -4.28
C TYR A 150 -15.25 -11.66 -3.24
N GLU A 151 -13.93 -11.80 -3.04
CA GLU A 151 -13.16 -10.89 -2.19
C GLU A 151 -13.21 -9.42 -2.69
N LEU A 152 -13.23 -9.22 -4.02
CA LEU A 152 -13.48 -7.89 -4.61
C LEU A 152 -14.87 -7.36 -4.26
N ALA A 153 -15.90 -8.20 -4.34
CA ALA A 153 -17.26 -7.83 -3.95
C ALA A 153 -17.33 -7.48 -2.44
N LEU A 154 -16.65 -8.22 -1.58
CA LEU A 154 -16.58 -7.96 -0.14
C LEU A 154 -15.93 -6.61 0.20
N ALA A 155 -15.06 -6.09 -0.67
CA ALA A 155 -14.49 -4.75 -0.51
C ALA A 155 -15.50 -3.63 -0.82
N CYS A 156 -16.55 -3.90 -1.59
CA CYS A 156 -17.64 -2.95 -1.86
C CYS A 156 -18.56 -2.77 -0.65
N ASP A 157 -19.33 -1.68 -0.66
CA ASP A 157 -20.24 -1.33 0.45
C ASP A 157 -21.59 -2.01 0.32
N HIS A 158 -22.02 -2.26 -0.92
CA HIS A 158 -23.29 -2.91 -1.21
C HIS A 158 -23.13 -3.97 -2.31
N ILE A 159 -23.65 -5.17 -2.08
CA ILE A 159 -23.53 -6.30 -2.99
C ILE A 159 -24.91 -6.71 -3.48
N VAL A 160 -25.15 -6.58 -4.78
CA VAL A 160 -26.36 -7.08 -5.45
C VAL A 160 -26.03 -8.39 -6.16
N LEU A 161 -26.67 -9.49 -5.78
CA LEU A 161 -26.51 -10.79 -6.45
C LEU A 161 -27.71 -11.04 -7.37
N ILE A 162 -27.44 -11.43 -8.61
CA ILE A 162 -28.49 -11.90 -9.50
C ILE A 162 -29.10 -13.20 -8.96
N ASP A 163 -30.44 -13.23 -8.87
CA ASP A 163 -31.19 -14.43 -8.44
C ASP A 163 -31.70 -15.17 -9.68
N ASP A 164 -30.85 -16.02 -10.23
CA ASP A 164 -31.12 -16.82 -11.44
C ASP A 164 -31.08 -18.34 -11.17
N GLY A 165 -30.97 -18.72 -9.91
CA GLY A 165 -30.90 -20.11 -9.47
C GLY A 165 -29.54 -20.78 -9.67
N SER A 166 -28.57 -20.10 -10.34
CA SER A 166 -27.24 -20.65 -10.64
C SER A 166 -26.09 -19.82 -10.10
N SER A 167 -26.26 -18.51 -9.96
CA SER A 167 -25.22 -17.60 -9.50
C SER A 167 -24.97 -17.74 -7.99
N THR A 168 -23.70 -17.88 -7.63
CA THR A 168 -23.23 -18.15 -6.27
C THR A 168 -22.11 -17.21 -5.88
N VAL A 169 -21.90 -17.05 -4.57
CA VAL A 169 -20.68 -16.47 -3.97
C VAL A 169 -19.94 -17.56 -3.20
N SER A 170 -18.60 -17.61 -3.31
CA SER A 170 -17.80 -18.67 -2.68
C SER A 170 -16.37 -18.23 -2.38
N LEU A 171 -15.76 -18.87 -1.36
CA LEU A 171 -14.32 -18.77 -1.05
C LEU A 171 -13.75 -20.20 -0.98
N PRO A 172 -13.51 -20.84 -2.14
CA PRO A 172 -13.17 -22.26 -2.20
C PRO A 172 -11.66 -22.55 -2.12
N GLU A 173 -10.85 -21.59 -1.71
CA GLU A 173 -9.40 -21.70 -1.70
C GLU A 173 -8.89 -22.84 -0.81
N LEU A 174 -9.49 -23.01 0.37
CA LEU A 174 -9.09 -24.06 1.30
C LEU A 174 -9.36 -25.45 0.74
N PRO A 175 -10.61 -25.81 0.34
CA PRO A 175 -10.89 -27.16 -0.15
C PRO A 175 -10.26 -27.48 -1.51
N MET A 176 -10.00 -26.47 -2.36
CA MET A 176 -9.50 -26.70 -3.71
C MET A 176 -7.99 -26.53 -3.85
N LEU A 177 -7.39 -25.62 -3.09
CA LEU A 177 -6.01 -25.16 -3.32
C LEU A 177 -5.11 -25.31 -2.09
N ALA A 178 -5.67 -25.68 -0.93
CA ALA A 178 -4.98 -25.76 0.36
C ALA A 178 -4.28 -24.42 0.74
N VAL A 179 -4.88 -23.29 0.35
CA VAL A 179 -4.45 -21.94 0.73
C VAL A 179 -5.64 -21.17 1.29
N LEU A 180 -5.37 -19.97 1.84
CA LEU A 180 -6.41 -19.09 2.33
C LEU A 180 -6.89 -18.12 1.22
N PRO A 181 -8.13 -17.60 1.30
CA PRO A 181 -8.53 -16.39 0.59
C PRO A 181 -7.59 -15.24 1.01
N GLY A 182 -6.59 -14.95 0.17
CA GLY A 182 -5.42 -14.12 0.54
C GLY A 182 -5.62 -12.63 0.33
N THR A 183 -6.77 -12.21 -0.24
CA THR A 183 -7.03 -10.80 -0.55
C THR A 183 -8.12 -10.19 0.35
N GLY A 184 -8.11 -10.61 1.62
CA GLY A 184 -8.86 -9.99 2.72
C GLY A 184 -10.27 -10.54 2.94
N GLY A 185 -10.63 -11.64 2.26
CA GLY A 185 -11.99 -12.22 2.35
C GLY A 185 -12.37 -12.65 3.75
N LEU A 186 -11.49 -13.38 4.44
CA LEU A 186 -11.77 -13.87 5.79
C LEU A 186 -12.08 -12.72 6.78
N THR A 187 -11.24 -11.69 6.76
CA THR A 187 -11.42 -10.52 7.63
C THR A 187 -12.70 -9.75 7.28
N ARG A 188 -12.94 -9.52 5.97
CA ARG A 188 -14.15 -8.80 5.55
C ARG A 188 -15.44 -9.56 5.84
N LEU A 189 -15.44 -10.89 5.78
CA LEU A 189 -16.60 -11.69 6.19
C LEU A 189 -17.01 -11.41 7.65
N VAL A 190 -16.06 -11.49 8.57
CA VAL A 190 -16.38 -11.39 9.99
C VAL A 190 -16.42 -9.94 10.48
N ASP A 191 -15.47 -9.09 10.10
CA ASP A 191 -15.33 -7.73 10.65
C ASP A 191 -16.15 -6.69 9.90
N LYS A 192 -16.27 -6.77 8.57
CA LYS A 192 -17.04 -5.82 7.77
C LYS A 192 -18.49 -6.27 7.60
N ARG A 193 -18.69 -7.51 7.13
CA ARG A 193 -20.03 -8.07 6.83
C ARG A 193 -20.75 -8.59 8.07
N ARG A 194 -20.04 -8.81 9.19
CA ARG A 194 -20.59 -9.38 10.42
C ARG A 194 -21.26 -10.74 10.18
N VAL A 195 -20.67 -11.53 9.30
CA VAL A 195 -21.10 -12.91 9.08
C VAL A 195 -20.78 -13.72 10.34
N ARG A 196 -21.74 -14.51 10.78
CA ARG A 196 -21.56 -15.38 11.95
C ARG A 196 -20.44 -16.39 11.67
N HIS A 197 -19.57 -16.64 12.66
CA HIS A 197 -18.37 -17.46 12.52
C HIS A 197 -18.61 -18.82 11.87
N ASP A 198 -19.65 -19.55 12.30
CA ASP A 198 -20.00 -20.88 11.76
C ASP A 198 -20.49 -20.83 10.31
N HIS A 199 -21.17 -19.75 9.88
CA HIS A 199 -21.51 -19.54 8.46
C HIS A 199 -20.28 -19.21 7.63
N ALA A 200 -19.33 -18.43 8.17
CA ALA A 200 -18.07 -18.12 7.51
C ALA A 200 -17.20 -19.39 7.37
N ASP A 201 -17.11 -20.19 8.43
CA ASP A 201 -16.43 -21.49 8.40
C ASP A 201 -16.99 -22.41 7.31
N PHE A 202 -18.31 -22.58 7.28
CA PHE A 202 -18.97 -23.39 6.27
C PHE A 202 -18.69 -22.89 4.84
N LEU A 203 -18.80 -21.57 4.61
CA LEU A 203 -18.52 -20.96 3.30
C LEU A 203 -17.08 -21.24 2.84
N CYS A 204 -16.11 -21.15 3.75
CA CYS A 204 -14.69 -21.31 3.44
C CYS A 204 -14.22 -22.76 3.37
N THR A 205 -15.01 -23.71 3.87
CA THR A 205 -14.68 -25.14 3.87
C THR A 205 -15.47 -25.95 2.84
N THR A 206 -16.28 -25.27 2.02
CA THR A 206 -17.04 -25.91 0.95
C THR A 206 -16.62 -25.37 -0.43
N SER A 207 -16.57 -26.22 -1.45
CA SER A 207 -16.30 -25.81 -2.83
C SER A 207 -17.55 -25.27 -3.53
N GLU A 208 -18.72 -25.64 -3.07
CA GLU A 208 -19.99 -25.17 -3.59
C GLU A 208 -20.31 -23.78 -3.02
N GLY A 209 -20.64 -22.83 -3.88
CA GLY A 209 -21.01 -21.49 -3.42
C GLY A 209 -22.39 -21.43 -2.78
N ILE A 210 -22.66 -20.33 -2.10
CA ILE A 210 -23.97 -20.00 -1.51
C ILE A 210 -24.72 -19.06 -2.45
N ARG A 211 -26.04 -19.27 -2.60
CA ARG A 211 -26.91 -18.53 -3.52
C ARG A 211 -28.27 -18.19 -2.90
N GLY A 212 -29.01 -17.31 -3.59
CA GLY A 212 -30.40 -16.98 -3.29
C GLY A 212 -30.60 -16.50 -1.84
N SER A 213 -31.74 -16.82 -1.25
CA SER A 213 -32.13 -16.36 0.10
C SER A 213 -31.09 -16.67 1.17
N ARG A 214 -30.39 -17.82 1.07
CA ARG A 214 -29.31 -18.17 2.01
C ARG A 214 -28.15 -17.20 1.98
N ALA A 215 -27.74 -16.72 0.79
CA ALA A 215 -26.67 -15.73 0.67
C ALA A 215 -27.07 -14.40 1.35
N LEU A 216 -28.32 -13.98 1.21
CA LEU A 216 -28.88 -12.80 1.87
C LEU A 216 -28.99 -12.99 3.39
N GLU A 217 -29.59 -14.09 3.85
CA GLU A 217 -29.76 -14.40 5.26
C GLU A 217 -28.43 -14.49 6.01
N TRP A 218 -27.40 -15.00 5.36
CA TRP A 218 -26.06 -15.11 5.93
C TRP A 218 -25.23 -13.83 5.79
N ARG A 219 -25.81 -12.74 5.25
CA ARG A 219 -25.14 -11.45 5.01
C ARG A 219 -23.96 -11.52 4.05
N LEU A 220 -23.93 -12.53 3.19
CA LEU A 220 -22.92 -12.65 2.15
C LEU A 220 -23.15 -11.62 1.03
N VAL A 221 -24.43 -11.26 0.83
CA VAL A 221 -24.87 -10.21 -0.11
C VAL A 221 -25.91 -9.33 0.57
N ASP A 222 -26.18 -8.15 0.04
CA ASP A 222 -27.13 -7.19 0.60
C ASP A 222 -28.50 -7.22 -0.09
N GLN A 223 -28.52 -7.62 -1.37
CA GLN A 223 -29.72 -7.61 -2.18
C GLN A 223 -29.71 -8.76 -3.17
N LEU A 224 -30.89 -9.32 -3.41
CA LEU A 224 -31.15 -10.25 -4.52
C LEU A 224 -31.99 -9.53 -5.56
N SER A 225 -31.70 -9.76 -6.84
CA SER A 225 -32.50 -9.23 -7.93
C SER A 225 -32.69 -10.27 -9.02
N PRO A 226 -33.93 -10.54 -9.47
CA PRO A 226 -34.18 -11.45 -10.57
C PRO A 226 -33.52 -10.90 -11.85
N ARG A 227 -33.12 -11.78 -12.75
CA ARG A 227 -32.45 -11.41 -14.01
C ARG A 227 -33.18 -10.31 -14.79
N SER A 228 -34.50 -10.33 -14.83
CA SER A 228 -35.33 -9.35 -15.55
C SER A 228 -35.30 -7.95 -14.94
N ALA A 229 -34.96 -7.80 -13.66
CA ALA A 229 -34.91 -6.52 -12.96
C ALA A 229 -33.50 -6.12 -12.54
N PHE A 230 -32.48 -6.95 -12.83
CA PHE A 230 -31.14 -6.80 -12.26
C PHE A 230 -30.51 -5.45 -12.59
N ASP A 231 -30.45 -5.08 -13.88
CA ASP A 231 -29.85 -3.80 -14.30
C ASP A 231 -30.60 -2.60 -13.74
N HIS A 232 -31.93 -2.69 -13.66
CA HIS A 232 -32.76 -1.63 -13.09
C HIS A 232 -32.47 -1.47 -11.58
N SER A 233 -32.46 -2.57 -10.81
CA SER A 233 -32.16 -2.55 -9.38
C SER A 233 -30.77 -2.00 -9.08
N VAL A 234 -29.76 -2.37 -9.86
CA VAL A 234 -28.39 -1.87 -9.71
C VAL A 234 -28.34 -0.37 -10.01
N THR A 235 -29.00 0.07 -11.09
CA THR A 235 -29.00 1.48 -11.49
C THR A 235 -29.74 2.33 -10.46
N GLU A 236 -30.89 1.88 -9.96
CA GLU A 236 -31.66 2.55 -8.91
C GLU A 236 -30.81 2.71 -7.64
N LYS A 237 -30.15 1.63 -7.20
CA LYS A 237 -29.28 1.67 -6.04
C LYS A 237 -28.09 2.61 -6.22
N ALA A 238 -27.48 2.63 -7.39
CA ALA A 238 -26.36 3.52 -7.70
C ALA A 238 -26.78 5.00 -7.69
N LEU A 239 -27.93 5.33 -8.26
CA LEU A 239 -28.48 6.69 -8.25
C LEU A 239 -28.84 7.16 -6.85
N GLU A 240 -29.50 6.31 -6.04
CA GLU A 240 -29.79 6.57 -4.62
C GLU A 240 -28.49 6.87 -3.85
N THR A 241 -27.49 6.00 -4.03
CA THR A 241 -26.19 6.15 -3.36
C THR A 241 -25.47 7.43 -3.77
N ALA A 242 -25.44 7.74 -5.07
CA ALA A 242 -24.82 8.95 -5.58
C ALA A 242 -25.51 10.24 -5.08
N GLN A 243 -26.81 10.22 -4.86
CA GLN A 243 -27.55 11.36 -4.30
C GLN A 243 -27.15 11.63 -2.84
N GLY A 244 -26.81 10.60 -2.07
CA GLY A 244 -26.36 10.72 -0.68
C GLY A 244 -24.89 11.14 -0.52
N SER A 245 -24.12 11.24 -1.60
CA SER A 245 -22.71 11.59 -1.57
C SER A 245 -22.47 13.09 -1.36
N ASP A 246 -21.49 13.43 -0.52
CA ASP A 246 -21.01 14.79 -0.30
C ASP A 246 -20.02 15.28 -1.38
N ARG A 247 -19.70 14.46 -2.36
CA ARG A 247 -18.83 14.85 -3.48
C ARG A 247 -19.47 15.98 -4.30
N PRO A 248 -18.66 16.99 -4.73
CA PRO A 248 -19.17 18.18 -5.39
C PRO A 248 -19.67 17.84 -6.80
N ALA A 249 -20.98 17.92 -7.00
CA ALA A 249 -21.65 17.49 -8.25
C ALA A 249 -21.22 18.29 -9.49
N THR A 250 -20.63 19.46 -9.34
CA THR A 250 -20.26 20.38 -10.42
C THR A 250 -18.77 20.72 -10.45
N ALA A 251 -17.95 20.10 -9.60
CA ALA A 251 -16.51 20.33 -9.63
C ALA A 251 -15.89 19.76 -10.90
N GLN A 252 -14.90 20.47 -11.39
CA GLN A 252 -14.07 19.99 -12.48
C GLN A 252 -12.94 19.14 -11.91
N GLY A 253 -12.75 17.94 -12.42
CA GLY A 253 -11.64 17.07 -12.08
C GLY A 253 -10.31 17.57 -12.62
N ILE A 254 -9.24 17.03 -12.07
CA ILE A 254 -7.88 17.26 -12.56
C ILE A 254 -7.38 16.01 -13.28
N GLY A 255 -6.76 16.20 -14.46
CA GLY A 255 -6.19 15.07 -15.22
C GLY A 255 -4.92 14.54 -14.55
N LEU A 256 -4.80 13.22 -14.48
CA LEU A 256 -3.58 12.56 -14.03
C LEU A 256 -2.70 12.24 -15.25
N THR A 257 -1.68 13.06 -15.49
CA THR A 257 -0.72 12.84 -16.59
C THR A 257 0.16 11.62 -16.31
N PRO A 258 0.65 10.92 -17.36
CA PRO A 258 1.62 9.84 -17.18
C PRO A 258 2.83 10.29 -16.36
N LEU A 259 3.32 9.43 -15.47
CA LEU A 259 4.53 9.72 -14.71
C LEU A 259 5.75 9.69 -15.63
N GLU A 260 6.51 10.77 -15.61
CA GLU A 260 7.83 10.82 -16.24
C GLU A 260 8.84 10.15 -15.31
N ARG A 261 9.43 9.05 -15.77
CA ARG A 261 10.45 8.33 -15.01
C ARG A 261 11.52 7.72 -15.92
N GLN A 262 12.71 7.59 -15.38
CA GLN A 262 13.82 6.91 -16.02
C GLN A 262 14.26 5.75 -15.12
N ILE A 263 14.22 4.53 -15.66
CA ILE A 263 14.62 3.31 -14.96
C ILE A 263 15.89 2.80 -15.64
N ALA A 264 16.97 2.69 -14.88
CA ALA A 264 18.25 2.10 -15.29
C ALA A 264 18.61 0.96 -14.32
N ALA A 265 19.74 0.28 -14.59
CA ALA A 265 20.14 -0.89 -13.81
C ALA A 265 20.25 -0.60 -12.30
N ASP A 266 20.84 0.53 -11.93
CA ASP A 266 21.13 0.86 -10.53
C ASP A 266 20.48 2.16 -10.07
N GLN A 267 19.53 2.68 -10.83
CA GLN A 267 18.87 3.94 -10.49
C GLN A 267 17.48 4.08 -11.09
N VAL A 268 16.61 4.75 -10.32
CA VAL A 268 15.29 5.20 -10.79
C VAL A 268 15.17 6.70 -10.53
N ARG A 269 14.74 7.45 -11.52
CA ARG A 269 14.66 8.92 -11.45
C ARG A 269 13.27 9.40 -11.81
N TYR A 270 12.69 10.14 -10.91
CA TYR A 270 11.51 11.00 -11.10
C TYR A 270 11.93 12.45 -10.87
N GLU A 271 11.00 13.37 -10.99
CA GLU A 271 11.24 14.79 -10.71
C GLU A 271 11.58 15.02 -9.23
N HIS A 272 10.80 14.47 -8.30
CA HIS A 272 10.93 14.69 -6.86
C HIS A 272 11.45 13.46 -6.09
N VAL A 273 11.57 12.30 -6.71
CA VAL A 273 12.05 11.08 -6.07
C VAL A 273 13.21 10.51 -6.89
N LYS A 274 14.34 10.29 -6.23
CA LYS A 274 15.54 9.71 -6.86
C LYS A 274 15.98 8.50 -6.06
N ILE A 275 16.23 7.39 -6.74
CA ILE A 275 16.66 6.13 -6.12
C ILE A 275 18.00 5.73 -6.71
N ASP A 276 18.94 5.39 -5.85
CA ASP A 276 20.22 4.74 -6.19
C ASP A 276 20.27 3.40 -5.46
N LEU A 277 20.62 2.33 -6.20
CA LEU A 277 20.67 0.97 -5.70
C LEU A 277 22.11 0.54 -5.45
N ASP A 278 22.45 0.26 -4.19
CA ASP A 278 23.64 -0.48 -3.83
C ASP A 278 23.28 -1.97 -3.77
N ARG A 279 23.59 -2.68 -4.87
CA ARG A 279 23.25 -4.10 -5.01
C ARG A 279 24.09 -5.01 -4.15
N ASP A 280 25.32 -4.63 -3.85
CA ASP A 280 26.24 -5.43 -3.04
C ASP A 280 25.74 -5.47 -1.59
N LEU A 281 25.31 -4.33 -1.09
CA LEU A 281 24.77 -4.18 0.26
C LEU A 281 23.26 -4.48 0.35
N GLY A 282 22.55 -4.46 -0.78
CA GLY A 282 21.08 -4.62 -0.81
C GLY A 282 20.37 -3.42 -0.22
N VAL A 283 20.84 -2.21 -0.53
CA VAL A 283 20.31 -0.94 -0.04
C VAL A 283 19.75 -0.11 -1.20
N ALA A 284 18.57 0.47 -1.01
CA ALA A 284 18.06 1.52 -1.87
C ALA A 284 18.17 2.88 -1.16
N HIS A 285 18.97 3.79 -1.69
CA HIS A 285 19.06 5.17 -1.25
C HIS A 285 17.98 6.00 -1.96
N ILE A 286 17.04 6.54 -1.20
CA ILE A 286 15.87 7.27 -1.71
C ILE A 286 16.00 8.72 -1.28
N LEU A 287 16.28 9.60 -2.24
CA LEU A 287 16.27 11.04 -2.03
C LEU A 287 14.93 11.62 -2.46
N ILE A 288 14.31 12.38 -1.58
CA ILE A 288 13.09 13.13 -1.86
C ILE A 288 13.43 14.62 -1.89
N GLU A 289 13.10 15.27 -3.00
CA GLU A 289 13.28 16.70 -3.17
C GLU A 289 12.00 17.44 -2.77
N GLY A 290 12.13 18.35 -1.81
CA GLY A 290 11.08 19.24 -1.36
C GLY A 290 10.67 20.23 -2.45
N PRO A 291 9.60 21.03 -2.22
CA PRO A 291 9.19 22.07 -3.15
C PRO A 291 10.28 23.15 -3.26
N THR A 292 10.47 23.66 -4.48
CA THR A 292 11.46 24.73 -4.79
C THR A 292 10.83 26.11 -4.78
N GLU A 293 9.50 26.18 -4.80
CA GLU A 293 8.72 27.42 -4.81
C GLU A 293 7.62 27.36 -3.74
N ALA A 294 7.18 28.52 -3.31
CA ALA A 294 6.05 28.63 -2.40
C ALA A 294 4.78 28.01 -3.04
N PRO A 295 3.95 27.29 -2.25
CA PRO A 295 2.72 26.75 -2.79
C PRO A 295 1.79 27.87 -3.30
N PRO A 296 0.83 27.54 -4.20
CA PRO A 296 -0.16 28.50 -4.65
C PRO A 296 -0.87 29.16 -3.47
N PRO A 297 -1.12 30.49 -3.51
CA PRO A 297 -1.67 31.21 -2.35
C PRO A 297 -3.18 31.03 -2.16
N SER A 298 -3.84 30.26 -3.01
CA SER A 298 -5.30 30.03 -2.96
C SER A 298 -5.70 28.64 -3.46
N LEU A 299 -6.91 28.22 -3.11
CA LEU A 299 -7.52 26.99 -3.61
C LEU A 299 -7.57 26.93 -5.14
N GLU A 300 -7.94 28.05 -5.80
CA GLU A 300 -7.98 28.12 -7.26
C GLU A 300 -6.60 27.85 -7.85
N GLY A 301 -5.55 28.33 -7.18
CA GLY A 301 -4.17 28.05 -7.58
C GLY A 301 -3.80 26.57 -7.43
N ILE A 302 -4.24 25.92 -6.35
CA ILE A 302 -4.03 24.47 -6.15
C ILE A 302 -4.75 23.68 -7.25
N HIS A 303 -6.02 23.98 -7.51
CA HIS A 303 -6.79 23.35 -8.59
C HIS A 303 -6.17 23.57 -9.97
N ALA A 304 -5.67 24.78 -10.24
CA ALA A 304 -5.01 25.10 -11.51
C ALA A 304 -3.66 24.37 -11.68
N ALA A 305 -2.90 24.16 -10.61
CA ALA A 305 -1.67 23.39 -10.63
C ALA A 305 -1.93 21.90 -10.90
N GLY A 306 -3.09 21.38 -10.47
CA GLY A 306 -3.53 20.02 -10.74
C GLY A 306 -2.53 18.98 -10.26
N ASP A 307 -2.18 18.01 -11.10
CA ASP A 307 -1.25 16.92 -10.78
C ASP A 307 0.23 17.36 -10.74
N LYS A 308 0.52 18.62 -11.08
CA LYS A 308 1.84 19.26 -10.91
C LYS A 308 2.00 19.91 -9.53
N PHE A 309 0.93 20.02 -8.74
CA PHE A 309 1.05 20.49 -7.36
C PHE A 309 1.96 19.54 -6.59
N TRP A 310 3.06 20.08 -6.02
CA TRP A 310 4.16 19.27 -5.47
C TRP A 310 3.71 18.10 -4.57
N PRO A 311 2.78 18.25 -3.61
CA PRO A 311 2.38 17.13 -2.75
C PRO A 311 1.69 15.99 -3.51
N LEU A 312 0.93 16.30 -4.58
CA LEU A 312 0.31 15.27 -5.41
C LEU A 312 1.34 14.62 -6.34
N ALA A 313 2.21 15.42 -6.95
CA ALA A 313 3.30 14.91 -7.77
C ALA A 313 4.21 13.97 -6.95
N LEU A 314 4.60 14.40 -5.73
CA LEU A 314 5.37 13.57 -4.80
C LEU A 314 4.62 12.27 -4.43
N ALA A 315 3.35 12.36 -4.05
CA ALA A 315 2.58 11.17 -3.66
C ALA A 315 2.55 10.13 -4.79
N ARG A 316 2.32 10.56 -6.03
CA ARG A 316 2.29 9.70 -7.21
C ARG A 316 3.65 9.06 -7.51
N GLN A 317 4.72 9.85 -7.45
CA GLN A 317 6.09 9.39 -7.72
C GLN A 317 6.58 8.43 -6.63
N LEU A 318 6.33 8.75 -5.36
CA LEU A 318 6.73 7.89 -4.24
C LEU A 318 5.92 6.59 -4.21
N ASP A 319 4.64 6.63 -4.55
CA ASP A 319 3.79 5.44 -4.65
C ASP A 319 4.31 4.46 -5.71
N ASP A 320 4.60 4.95 -6.92
CA ASP A 320 5.18 4.16 -8.01
C ASP A 320 6.59 3.64 -7.65
N ALA A 321 7.41 4.47 -7.02
CA ALA A 321 8.75 4.11 -6.55
C ALA A 321 8.72 2.96 -5.52
N ILE A 322 7.82 3.02 -4.54
CA ILE A 322 7.63 1.97 -3.54
C ILE A 322 7.17 0.66 -4.20
N LEU A 323 6.24 0.72 -5.13
CA LEU A 323 5.76 -0.45 -5.87
C LEU A 323 6.86 -1.06 -6.73
N HIS A 324 7.64 -0.21 -7.44
CA HIS A 324 8.80 -0.65 -8.21
C HIS A 324 9.83 -1.39 -7.34
N LEU A 325 10.27 -0.76 -6.25
CA LEU A 325 11.25 -1.36 -5.33
C LEU A 325 10.75 -2.67 -4.73
N ARG A 326 9.46 -2.75 -4.39
CA ARG A 326 8.88 -3.91 -3.73
C ARG A 326 8.77 -5.13 -4.65
N LEU A 327 8.43 -4.93 -5.92
CA LEU A 327 8.24 -6.02 -6.89
C LEU A 327 9.47 -6.30 -7.75
N ASN A 328 10.17 -5.26 -8.20
CA ASN A 328 11.27 -5.44 -9.14
C ASN A 328 12.64 -5.51 -8.47
N GLU A 329 12.78 -5.03 -7.21
CA GLU A 329 14.03 -4.95 -6.46
C GLU A 329 13.92 -5.67 -5.11
N SER A 330 13.58 -6.96 -5.15
CA SER A 330 13.33 -7.76 -3.93
C SER A 330 14.56 -7.89 -3.03
N GLU A 331 15.77 -7.80 -3.57
CA GLU A 331 17.03 -7.88 -2.83
C GLU A 331 17.41 -6.54 -2.16
N ALA A 332 16.80 -5.40 -2.55
CA ALA A 332 16.96 -4.13 -1.87
C ALA A 332 16.19 -4.14 -0.53
N GLY A 333 16.75 -4.86 0.44
CA GLY A 333 16.12 -5.17 1.74
C GLY A 333 16.08 -3.99 2.71
N THR A 334 16.92 -2.98 2.53
CA THR A 334 16.98 -1.77 3.36
C THR A 334 16.75 -0.54 2.50
N TRP A 335 15.83 0.32 2.91
CA TRP A 335 15.54 1.59 2.24
C TRP A 335 16.01 2.74 3.12
N VAL A 336 16.88 3.58 2.57
CA VAL A 336 17.47 4.73 3.26
C VAL A 336 16.87 6.00 2.69
N PHE A 337 16.10 6.72 3.49
CA PHE A 337 15.46 7.96 3.11
C PHE A 337 16.33 9.17 3.45
N ARG A 338 16.48 10.06 2.50
CA ARG A 338 16.99 11.41 2.64
C ARG A 338 16.02 12.40 2.02
N THR A 339 16.03 13.62 2.49
CA THR A 339 15.30 14.72 1.87
C THR A 339 16.25 15.87 1.57
N ARG A 340 15.89 16.74 0.62
CA ARG A 340 16.60 17.97 0.32
C ARG A 340 15.61 19.07 -0.01
N GLY A 341 15.72 20.23 0.63
CA GLY A 341 14.83 21.36 0.37
C GLY A 341 14.73 22.34 1.53
N ASP A 342 13.68 23.15 1.52
CA ASP A 342 13.41 24.18 2.54
C ASP A 342 12.24 23.74 3.44
N ASN A 343 12.51 23.64 4.74
CA ASN A 343 11.50 23.33 5.76
C ASN A 343 10.29 24.28 5.71
N ASN A 344 10.50 25.57 5.37
CA ASN A 344 9.43 26.55 5.32
C ASN A 344 8.47 26.28 4.15
N LEU A 345 8.99 25.85 3.01
CA LEU A 345 8.17 25.53 1.84
C LEU A 345 7.32 24.27 2.07
N VAL A 346 7.88 23.24 2.70
CA VAL A 346 7.11 22.05 3.09
C VAL A 346 6.04 22.40 4.10
N ALA A 347 6.39 23.17 5.15
CA ALA A 347 5.44 23.63 6.16
C ALA A 347 4.31 24.48 5.55
N ALA A 348 4.62 25.30 4.54
CA ALA A 348 3.61 26.10 3.85
C ALA A 348 2.61 25.22 3.08
N CYS A 349 3.06 24.12 2.45
CA CYS A 349 2.16 23.13 1.84
C CYS A 349 1.26 22.46 2.88
N ASP A 350 1.83 22.04 4.00
CA ASP A 350 1.09 21.40 5.09
C ASP A 350 0.03 22.33 5.70
N ASN A 351 0.37 23.60 5.91
CA ASN A 351 -0.57 24.60 6.43
C ASN A 351 -1.76 24.80 5.48
N LEU A 352 -1.53 24.83 4.16
CA LEU A 352 -2.61 24.87 3.18
C LEU A 352 -3.53 23.64 3.26
N PHE A 353 -2.97 22.45 3.49
CA PHE A 353 -3.77 21.23 3.65
C PHE A 353 -4.65 21.29 4.88
N LEU A 354 -4.13 21.80 5.99
CA LEU A 354 -4.89 21.94 7.24
C LEU A 354 -5.98 23.02 7.12
N GLU A 355 -5.66 24.13 6.47
CA GLU A 355 -6.61 25.24 6.25
C GLU A 355 -7.75 24.83 5.32
N HIS A 356 -7.45 24.06 4.29
CA HIS A 356 -8.39 23.68 3.23
C HIS A 356 -8.80 22.20 3.24
N ALA A 357 -8.72 21.53 4.39
CA ALA A 357 -8.99 20.10 4.53
C ALA A 357 -10.39 19.65 4.06
N SER A 358 -11.36 20.57 3.99
CA SER A 358 -12.71 20.29 3.49
C SER A 358 -12.83 20.36 1.95
N ASP A 359 -11.83 20.94 1.26
CA ASP A 359 -11.82 20.93 -0.22
C ASP A 359 -11.61 19.52 -0.74
N TRP A 360 -12.33 19.15 -1.79
CA TRP A 360 -12.30 17.79 -2.32
C TRP A 360 -10.91 17.38 -2.83
N LEU A 361 -10.18 18.29 -3.51
CA LEU A 361 -8.87 17.99 -4.07
C LEU A 361 -7.81 17.88 -2.97
N VAL A 362 -7.80 18.82 -2.02
CA VAL A 362 -6.89 18.81 -0.86
C VAL A 362 -7.12 17.53 -0.03
N ARG A 363 -8.38 17.16 0.19
CA ARG A 363 -8.76 15.89 0.84
C ARG A 363 -8.21 14.68 0.09
N GLU A 364 -8.39 14.61 -1.23
CA GLU A 364 -7.90 13.49 -2.03
C GLU A 364 -6.38 13.39 -2.05
N ILE A 365 -5.66 14.50 -2.08
CA ILE A 365 -4.19 14.52 -2.00
C ILE A 365 -3.74 14.01 -0.63
N THR A 366 -4.35 14.49 0.46
CA THR A 366 -4.06 14.02 1.83
C THR A 366 -4.31 12.51 1.95
N LEU A 367 -5.42 12.02 1.42
CA LEU A 367 -5.76 10.60 1.42
C LEU A 367 -4.80 9.78 0.54
N TYR A 368 -4.27 10.35 -0.54
CA TYR A 368 -3.26 9.67 -1.35
C TYR A 368 -1.92 9.55 -0.61
N LEU A 369 -1.43 10.63 -0.01
CA LEU A 369 -0.25 10.62 0.86
C LEU A 369 -0.41 9.58 1.98
N LYS A 370 -1.55 9.57 2.66
CA LYS A 370 -1.88 8.56 3.69
C LYS A 370 -1.74 7.13 3.16
N ARG A 371 -2.30 6.82 1.98
CA ARG A 371 -2.21 5.48 1.39
C ARG A 371 -0.78 5.12 0.98
N THR A 372 -0.04 6.07 0.41
CA THR A 372 1.36 5.90 0.04
C THR A 372 2.23 5.59 1.25
N PHE A 373 2.08 6.34 2.34
CA PHE A 373 2.83 6.07 3.58
C PHE A 373 2.43 4.75 4.26
N LYS A 374 1.17 4.33 4.14
CA LYS A 374 0.74 2.99 4.60
C LYS A 374 1.44 1.85 3.86
N ARG A 375 1.89 2.04 2.61
CA ARG A 375 2.73 1.05 1.92
C ARG A 375 4.09 0.86 2.60
N LEU A 376 4.65 1.92 3.20
CA LEU A 376 5.89 1.81 3.99
C LEU A 376 5.68 0.90 5.21
N ASP A 377 4.55 1.05 5.90
CA ASP A 377 4.23 0.24 7.09
C ASP A 377 4.24 -1.28 6.77
N VAL A 378 3.84 -1.66 5.54
CA VAL A 378 3.73 -3.06 5.09
C VAL A 378 4.76 -3.44 4.01
N SER A 379 5.81 -2.64 3.84
CA SER A 379 6.82 -2.83 2.79
C SER A 379 7.63 -4.12 2.94
N SER A 380 7.73 -4.67 4.14
CA SER A 380 8.68 -5.74 4.50
C SER A 380 10.13 -5.36 4.18
N ARG A 381 10.46 -4.10 4.38
CA ARG A 381 11.82 -3.55 4.22
C ARG A 381 12.24 -2.87 5.51
N SER A 382 13.53 -2.93 5.81
CA SER A 382 14.12 -2.10 6.86
C SER A 382 14.14 -0.64 6.40
N LEU A 383 13.66 0.25 7.24
CA LEU A 383 13.56 1.67 6.93
C LEU A 383 14.55 2.45 7.79
N VAL A 384 15.45 3.19 7.17
CA VAL A 384 16.43 4.04 7.83
C VAL A 384 16.26 5.46 7.30
N THR A 385 16.41 6.45 8.16
CA THR A 385 16.36 7.86 7.77
C THR A 385 17.65 8.55 8.17
N LEU A 386 18.22 9.31 7.24
CA LEU A 386 19.41 10.12 7.44
C LEU A 386 19.05 11.60 7.29
N ILE A 387 19.23 12.34 8.38
CA ILE A 387 18.86 13.76 8.50
C ILE A 387 20.17 14.57 8.55
N GLU A 388 20.46 15.25 7.46
CA GLU A 388 21.72 15.97 7.21
C GLU A 388 21.42 17.46 6.97
N PRO A 389 22.41 18.37 7.01
CA PRO A 389 22.23 19.74 6.60
C PRO A 389 21.58 19.85 5.20
N GLY A 390 20.61 20.76 5.06
CA GLY A 390 19.81 20.89 3.83
C GLY A 390 18.68 19.87 3.66
N SER A 391 18.46 18.99 4.63
CA SER A 391 17.26 18.14 4.70
C SER A 391 16.00 18.99 5.01
N CYS A 392 14.85 18.50 4.55
CA CYS A 392 13.55 19.14 4.80
C CYS A 392 12.53 18.14 5.42
N PHE A 393 12.95 17.42 6.46
CA PHE A 393 12.05 16.54 7.22
C PHE A 393 11.07 17.37 8.08
N THR A 394 10.06 17.91 7.42
CA THR A 394 9.01 18.75 8.02
C THR A 394 7.66 18.11 7.78
N GLY A 395 6.82 18.06 8.80
CA GLY A 395 5.43 17.65 8.74
C GLY A 395 5.20 16.39 7.90
N THR A 396 4.59 16.55 6.71
CA THR A 396 4.34 15.43 5.78
C THR A 396 5.60 14.62 5.47
N LEU A 397 6.78 15.24 5.27
CA LEU A 397 8.02 14.52 5.03
C LEU A 397 8.63 13.94 6.33
N LEU A 398 8.32 14.50 7.49
CA LEU A 398 8.74 13.94 8.78
C LEU A 398 8.08 12.57 9.04
N GLU A 399 6.92 12.28 8.43
CA GLU A 399 6.30 10.96 8.51
C GLU A 399 7.21 9.82 8.02
N LEU A 400 8.15 10.10 7.10
CA LEU A 400 9.16 9.12 6.66
C LEU A 400 10.16 8.79 7.77
N ALA A 401 10.59 9.80 8.54
CA ALA A 401 11.46 9.61 9.68
C ALA A 401 10.74 8.89 10.83
N LEU A 402 9.47 9.25 11.09
CA LEU A 402 8.64 8.58 12.10
C LEU A 402 8.28 7.13 11.72
N ALA A 403 8.24 6.80 10.42
CA ALA A 403 8.04 5.44 9.93
C ALA A 403 9.31 4.58 9.98
N ALA A 404 10.49 5.19 10.10
CA ALA A 404 11.75 4.49 10.05
C ALA A 404 12.00 3.63 11.32
N ASP A 405 12.67 2.49 11.10
CA ASP A 405 13.12 1.62 12.19
C ASP A 405 14.27 2.26 12.98
N ARG A 406 15.09 3.09 12.30
CA ARG A 406 16.15 3.92 12.90
C ARG A 406 16.29 5.25 12.18
N CYS A 407 16.47 6.32 12.93
CA CYS A 407 16.73 7.67 12.43
C CYS A 407 18.09 8.14 12.95
N TYR A 408 18.96 8.55 12.03
CA TYR A 408 20.23 9.21 12.33
C TYR A 408 20.09 10.68 11.96
N MET A 409 20.51 11.57 12.84
CA MET A 409 20.54 13.01 12.60
C MET A 409 21.92 13.55 12.93
N LEU A 410 22.53 14.26 12.00
CA LEU A 410 23.85 14.82 12.21
C LEU A 410 23.81 15.90 13.28
N ASP A 411 24.64 15.74 14.33
CA ASP A 411 24.87 16.78 15.33
C ASP A 411 26.09 17.60 14.92
N GLY A 412 25.86 18.66 14.15
CA GLY A 412 26.91 19.52 13.62
C GLY A 412 26.71 19.90 12.15
N GLN A 413 27.83 20.15 11.48
CA GLN A 413 27.93 20.48 10.06
C GLN A 413 29.18 19.82 9.48
N PHE A 414 29.11 19.36 8.24
CA PHE A 414 30.31 18.88 7.56
C PHE A 414 31.29 20.04 7.33
N GLU A 415 32.60 19.78 7.47
CA GLU A 415 33.63 20.82 7.33
C GLU A 415 33.57 21.54 5.96
N ASP A 416 33.26 20.80 4.89
CA ASP A 416 33.15 21.35 3.52
C ASP A 416 31.91 22.21 3.31
N ASP A 417 30.84 22.02 4.10
CA ASP A 417 29.55 22.70 3.98
C ASP A 417 29.35 23.84 4.98
N ALA A 418 30.25 24.00 5.96
CA ALA A 418 30.12 24.90 7.10
C ALA A 418 29.91 26.39 6.72
N ALA A 419 30.19 26.78 5.48
CA ALA A 419 30.04 28.16 5.00
C ALA A 419 28.68 28.47 4.35
N SER A 420 27.83 27.46 4.05
CA SER A 420 26.68 27.65 3.15
C SER A 420 25.36 26.99 3.57
N SER A 421 25.32 26.07 4.53
CA SER A 421 24.10 25.38 4.93
C SER A 421 23.73 25.58 6.40
N ALA A 422 22.41 25.69 6.70
CA ALA A 422 21.93 25.63 8.08
C ALA A 422 22.16 24.22 8.63
N PRO A 423 22.37 24.05 9.97
CA PRO A 423 22.42 22.72 10.60
C PRO A 423 21.21 21.86 10.26
N ALA A 424 21.37 20.56 10.40
CA ALA A 424 20.24 19.63 10.26
C ALA A 424 19.12 20.01 11.24
N ALA A 425 17.89 20.01 10.76
CA ALA A 425 16.70 20.30 11.57
C ALA A 425 15.51 19.45 11.12
N VAL A 426 14.64 19.13 12.08
CA VAL A 426 13.33 18.54 11.82
C VAL A 426 12.24 19.47 12.35
N ARG A 427 11.04 19.41 11.75
CA ARG A 427 9.92 20.26 12.15
C ARG A 427 8.61 19.48 12.11
N LEU A 428 7.83 19.59 13.17
CA LEU A 428 6.46 19.08 13.20
C LEU A 428 5.48 20.11 12.64
N THR A 429 4.41 19.61 12.02
CA THR A 429 3.23 20.39 11.64
C THR A 429 1.98 19.65 12.10
N GLY A 430 0.81 20.27 11.95
CA GLY A 430 -0.47 19.60 12.23
C GLY A 430 -0.70 18.31 11.44
N MET A 431 0.04 18.08 10.34
CA MET A 431 -0.05 16.84 9.55
C MET A 431 0.42 15.61 10.33
N ASN A 432 1.26 15.75 11.35
CA ASN A 432 1.75 14.65 12.17
C ASN A 432 0.77 14.19 13.28
N PHE A 433 -0.31 14.96 13.54
CA PHE A 433 -1.21 14.74 14.67
C PHE A 433 -2.61 14.23 14.27
N GLY A 434 -2.77 13.59 13.12
CA GLY A 434 -4.05 13.00 12.73
C GLY A 434 -4.21 12.64 11.25
N PRO A 435 -3.92 13.54 10.28
CA PRO A 435 -4.27 13.32 8.86
C PRO A 435 -3.64 12.09 8.21
N LEU A 436 -2.48 11.63 8.71
CA LEU A 436 -1.65 10.57 8.11
C LEU A 436 -1.49 9.32 9.02
N PRO A 437 -2.59 8.64 9.42
CA PRO A 437 -2.50 7.47 10.29
C PRO A 437 -1.84 6.28 9.59
N MET A 438 -1.24 5.40 10.41
CA MET A 438 -0.73 4.09 10.02
C MET A 438 -1.85 3.12 9.63
N VAL A 439 -1.48 1.91 9.16
CA VAL A 439 -2.45 0.85 8.81
C VAL A 439 -3.29 0.39 10.01
N ASN A 440 -2.79 0.50 11.24
CA ASN A 440 -3.52 0.16 12.47
C ASN A 440 -4.41 1.30 13.00
N GLY A 441 -4.51 2.42 12.26
CA GLY A 441 -5.45 3.51 12.52
C GLY A 441 -5.00 4.58 13.52
N ILE A 442 -3.79 4.47 14.08
CA ILE A 442 -3.18 5.51 14.94
C ILE A 442 -2.08 6.27 14.17
N THR A 443 -1.72 7.46 14.65
CA THR A 443 -0.59 8.22 14.10
C THR A 443 0.75 7.53 14.42
N ARG A 444 1.81 7.87 13.68
CA ARG A 444 3.16 7.36 13.96
C ARG A 444 3.69 7.87 15.30
N LEU A 445 3.30 9.09 15.70
CA LEU A 445 3.61 9.60 17.04
C LEU A 445 2.93 8.78 18.14
N GLU A 446 1.62 8.49 18.00
CA GLU A 446 0.91 7.61 18.95
C GLU A 446 1.51 6.20 19.03
N GLY A 447 1.93 5.66 17.88
CA GLY A 447 2.61 4.35 17.84
C GLY A 447 3.99 4.38 18.51
N ARG A 448 4.75 5.47 18.32
CA ARG A 448 6.10 5.66 18.88
C ARG A 448 6.08 5.88 20.39
N PHE A 449 5.11 6.65 20.87
CA PHE A 449 4.93 7.00 22.28
C PHE A 449 3.71 6.29 22.91
N LEU A 450 3.57 5.01 22.60
CA LEU A 450 2.42 4.22 23.03
C LEU A 450 2.27 4.22 24.56
N GLY A 451 1.13 4.72 25.04
CA GLY A 451 0.86 4.83 26.47
C GLY A 451 1.53 6.03 27.16
N GLN A 452 2.05 6.99 26.39
CA GLN A 452 2.72 8.21 26.90
C GLN A 452 2.09 9.46 26.24
N PRO A 453 0.81 9.77 26.49
CA PRO A 453 0.13 10.93 25.88
C PRO A 453 0.80 12.27 26.23
N GLU A 454 1.41 12.38 27.43
CA GLU A 454 2.16 13.56 27.86
C GLU A 454 3.39 13.83 26.97
N ALA A 455 4.02 12.80 26.42
CA ALA A 455 5.12 12.98 25.48
C ALA A 455 4.61 13.59 24.16
N ILE A 456 3.45 13.14 23.69
CA ILE A 456 2.82 13.66 22.48
C ILE A 456 2.38 15.13 22.68
N GLU A 457 1.86 15.48 23.86
CA GLU A 457 1.51 16.85 24.23
C GLU A 457 2.76 17.76 24.20
N ALA A 458 3.85 17.34 24.84
CA ALA A 458 5.11 18.09 24.86
C ALA A 458 5.71 18.27 23.45
N ILE A 459 5.62 17.23 22.60
CA ILE A 459 6.01 17.32 21.18
C ILE A 459 5.11 18.31 20.44
N GLY A 460 3.82 18.31 20.71
CA GLY A 460 2.83 19.21 20.11
C GLY A 460 3.11 20.68 20.40
N GLU A 461 3.62 21.01 21.59
CA GLU A 461 4.03 22.36 21.96
C GLU A 461 5.21 22.89 21.13
N GLN A 462 6.00 21.99 20.54
CA GLN A 462 7.12 22.35 19.64
C GLN A 462 6.72 22.42 18.18
N SER A 463 5.46 22.18 17.84
CA SER A 463 4.98 22.23 16.45
C SER A 463 5.26 23.61 15.81
N GLY A 464 5.83 23.59 14.61
CA GLY A 464 6.24 24.77 13.86
C GLY A 464 7.67 25.26 14.15
N ASN A 465 8.34 24.77 15.19
CA ASN A 465 9.73 25.10 15.51
C ASN A 465 10.70 24.15 14.78
N ASP A 466 11.86 24.68 14.37
CA ASP A 466 12.98 23.86 13.96
C ASP A 466 13.64 23.25 15.20
N LEU A 467 13.76 21.94 15.21
CA LEU A 467 14.40 21.16 16.25
C LEU A 467 15.76 20.68 15.73
N ASP A 468 16.84 21.05 16.41
CA ASP A 468 18.17 20.55 16.17
C ASP A 468 18.32 19.08 16.62
N ALA A 469 19.50 18.51 16.42
CA ALA A 469 19.76 17.12 16.73
C ALA A 469 19.50 16.78 18.22
N GLN A 470 19.96 17.63 19.13
CA GLN A 470 19.79 17.40 20.57
C GLN A 470 18.32 17.52 20.98
N ALA A 471 17.61 18.55 20.52
CA ALA A 471 16.19 18.71 20.82
C ALA A 471 15.35 17.57 20.24
N ALA A 472 15.65 17.11 19.03
CA ALA A 472 14.99 15.97 18.40
C ALA A 472 15.26 14.65 19.15
N LEU A 473 16.46 14.44 19.68
CA LEU A 473 16.80 13.30 20.52
C LEU A 473 16.07 13.34 21.87
N ASP A 474 16.10 14.49 22.55
CA ASP A 474 15.45 14.68 23.86
C ASP A 474 13.94 14.45 23.77
N LEU A 475 13.31 14.85 22.67
CA LEU A 475 11.90 14.58 22.37
C LEU A 475 11.65 13.16 21.83
N GLY A 476 12.69 12.33 21.64
CA GLY A 476 12.56 10.97 21.14
C GLY A 476 12.13 10.87 19.65
N LEU A 477 12.31 11.90 18.85
CA LEU A 477 11.97 11.93 17.43
C LEU A 477 13.02 11.23 16.56
N VAL A 478 14.29 11.21 17.00
CA VAL A 478 15.41 10.53 16.33
C VAL A 478 16.02 9.47 17.23
N THR A 479 16.81 8.55 16.66
CA THR A 479 17.41 7.44 17.40
C THR A 479 18.82 7.75 17.82
N PHE A 480 19.64 8.32 16.92
CA PHE A 480 21.06 8.60 17.12
C PHE A 480 21.42 9.95 16.55
N ILE A 481 22.38 10.63 17.19
CA ILE A 481 22.89 11.94 16.78
C ILE A 481 24.43 11.94 16.70
N PRO A 482 25.04 11.17 15.75
CA PRO A 482 26.49 11.21 15.57
C PRO A 482 26.96 12.60 15.14
N ASP A 483 28.20 12.96 15.53
CA ASP A 483 28.87 14.14 15.03
C ASP A 483 29.42 13.93 13.60
N ASP A 484 30.03 14.96 13.03
CA ASP A 484 30.56 14.93 11.67
C ASP A 484 31.74 13.96 11.50
N ILE A 485 32.49 13.69 12.56
CA ILE A 485 33.62 12.76 12.56
C ILE A 485 33.13 11.30 12.47
N ASP A 486 32.13 10.96 13.25
CA ASP A 486 31.63 9.58 13.38
C ASP A 486 30.50 9.25 12.39
N TRP A 487 29.92 10.26 11.70
CA TRP A 487 28.75 10.11 10.83
C TRP A 487 28.87 9.01 9.77
N GLU A 488 29.89 9.07 8.94
CA GLU A 488 30.05 8.12 7.83
C GLU A 488 30.24 6.69 8.34
N ASP A 489 31.07 6.52 9.39
CA ASP A 489 31.37 5.20 9.93
C ASP A 489 30.16 4.60 10.66
N GLU A 490 29.44 5.36 11.48
CA GLU A 490 28.24 4.87 12.18
C GLU A 490 27.13 4.46 11.20
N VAL A 491 26.86 5.29 10.19
CA VAL A 491 25.84 4.98 9.18
C VAL A 491 26.25 3.74 8.38
N ARG A 492 27.50 3.67 7.91
CA ARG A 492 28.02 2.53 7.16
C ARG A 492 27.91 1.24 7.97
N LEU A 493 28.40 1.25 9.20
CA LEU A 493 28.35 0.07 10.09
C LEU A 493 26.93 -0.39 10.37
N ALA A 494 26.00 0.55 10.57
CA ALA A 494 24.58 0.22 10.79
C ALA A 494 23.93 -0.45 9.57
N LEU A 495 24.26 0.00 8.35
CA LEU A 495 23.74 -0.58 7.11
C LEU A 495 24.37 -1.95 6.82
N GLU A 496 25.68 -2.10 7.01
CA GLU A 496 26.41 -3.37 6.86
C GLU A 496 25.88 -4.43 7.87
N GLU A 497 25.69 -4.04 9.13
CA GLU A 497 25.12 -4.91 10.16
C GLU A 497 23.71 -5.36 9.74
N ARG A 498 22.85 -4.42 9.33
CA ARG A 498 21.47 -4.72 8.91
C ARG A 498 21.43 -5.69 7.74
N ALA A 499 22.30 -5.50 6.74
CA ALA A 499 22.44 -6.37 5.58
C ALA A 499 22.95 -7.77 5.92
N SER A 500 23.58 -7.96 7.09
CA SER A 500 24.10 -9.25 7.56
C SER A 500 23.06 -10.14 8.21
N PHE A 501 21.88 -9.62 8.54
CA PHE A 501 20.82 -10.38 9.21
C PHE A 501 19.93 -11.16 8.20
N SER A 502 19.27 -12.20 8.71
CA SER A 502 18.27 -12.92 7.91
C SER A 502 17.13 -12.00 7.50
N PRO A 503 16.88 -11.84 6.17
CA PRO A 503 15.77 -11.01 5.69
C PRO A 503 14.40 -11.53 6.14
N ASP A 504 14.23 -12.85 6.29
CA ASP A 504 13.00 -13.44 6.80
C ASP A 504 12.75 -13.02 8.26
N ALA A 505 13.79 -13.09 9.10
CA ALA A 505 13.70 -12.71 10.52
C ALA A 505 13.46 -11.21 10.70
N LEU A 506 14.13 -10.36 9.89
CA LEU A 506 13.89 -8.92 9.87
C LEU A 506 12.45 -8.60 9.49
N THR A 507 11.91 -9.23 8.44
CA THR A 507 10.52 -9.05 8.01
C THR A 507 9.52 -9.34 9.13
N GLY A 508 9.68 -10.47 9.82
CA GLY A 508 8.79 -10.84 10.95
C GLY A 508 8.94 -9.93 12.16
N MET A 509 10.17 -9.52 12.50
CA MET A 509 10.46 -8.60 13.59
C MET A 509 9.84 -7.22 13.33
N GLU A 510 10.10 -6.64 12.18
CA GLU A 510 9.61 -5.31 11.79
C GLU A 510 8.08 -5.29 11.74
N ALA A 511 7.44 -6.30 11.14
CA ALA A 511 5.98 -6.43 11.12
C ALA A 511 5.38 -6.57 12.53
N SER A 512 6.11 -7.13 13.50
CA SER A 512 5.65 -7.25 14.88
C SER A 512 5.85 -5.94 15.68
N LEU A 513 6.93 -5.19 15.42
CA LEU A 513 7.25 -3.97 16.17
C LEU A 513 6.50 -2.73 15.68
N ARG A 514 6.29 -2.59 14.37
CA ARG A 514 5.65 -1.38 13.77
C ARG A 514 4.21 -1.18 14.19
N PHE A 515 3.49 -2.24 14.56
CA PHE A 515 2.06 -2.17 14.84
C PHE A 515 1.75 -2.26 16.34
N GLY A 516 2.37 -1.41 17.15
CA GLY A 516 1.94 -1.15 18.52
C GLY A 516 0.49 -0.62 18.54
N GLY A 517 -0.26 -0.78 19.64
CA GLY A 517 -1.57 -0.13 19.81
C GLY A 517 -2.77 -1.08 19.86
N PRO A 518 -3.87 -0.81 19.13
CA PRO A 518 -5.24 -1.12 19.55
C PRO A 518 -5.67 -2.59 19.63
N GLU A 519 -4.84 -3.56 19.28
CA GLU A 519 -5.15 -4.98 19.50
C GLU A 519 -4.79 -5.43 20.92
N THR A 520 -5.40 -6.53 21.42
CA THR A 520 -4.99 -7.13 22.69
C THR A 520 -3.61 -7.79 22.57
N MET A 521 -2.89 -7.95 23.71
CA MET A 521 -1.58 -8.61 23.74
C MET A 521 -1.67 -10.04 23.19
N GLU A 522 -2.70 -10.79 23.59
CA GLU A 522 -2.89 -12.16 23.16
C GLU A 522 -3.15 -12.26 21.65
N SER A 523 -3.99 -11.39 21.08
CA SER A 523 -4.25 -11.42 19.63
C SER A 523 -2.99 -11.08 18.83
N LYS A 524 -2.16 -10.17 19.31
CA LYS A 524 -0.86 -9.85 18.68
C LYS A 524 0.13 -11.00 18.77
N ILE A 525 0.26 -11.61 19.94
CA ILE A 525 1.19 -12.73 20.12
C ILE A 525 0.77 -13.90 19.23
N PHE A 526 -0.47 -14.33 19.29
CA PHE A 526 -0.89 -15.56 18.60
C PHE A 526 -1.31 -15.33 17.13
N GLY A 527 -1.92 -14.21 16.82
CA GLY A 527 -2.34 -13.89 15.45
C GLY A 527 -1.24 -13.29 14.57
N ARG A 528 -0.19 -12.70 15.16
CA ARG A 528 0.88 -12.03 14.41
C ARG A 528 2.26 -12.62 14.69
N LEU A 529 2.79 -12.53 15.91
CA LEU A 529 4.14 -13.01 16.23
C LEU A 529 4.28 -14.51 15.98
N SER A 530 3.34 -15.33 16.49
CA SER A 530 3.37 -16.78 16.29
C SER A 530 3.20 -17.16 14.81
N ALA A 531 2.40 -16.44 14.04
CA ALA A 531 2.23 -16.67 12.61
C ALA A 531 3.53 -16.38 11.84
N TRP A 532 4.22 -15.27 12.14
CA TRP A 532 5.53 -14.96 11.55
C TRP A 532 6.58 -15.99 11.95
N GLN A 533 6.65 -16.36 13.23
CA GLN A 533 7.60 -17.36 13.71
C GLN A 533 7.36 -18.74 13.08
N ASN A 534 6.10 -19.15 12.90
CA ASN A 534 5.74 -20.38 12.20
C ASN A 534 6.25 -20.37 10.74
N TRP A 535 6.09 -19.24 10.03
CA TRP A 535 6.61 -19.07 8.67
C TRP A 535 8.15 -19.09 8.65
N ILE A 536 8.82 -18.36 9.56
CA ILE A 536 10.30 -18.28 9.64
C ILE A 536 10.90 -19.66 9.87
N PHE A 537 10.33 -20.49 10.73
CA PHE A 537 10.82 -21.83 11.00
C PHE A 537 10.80 -22.77 9.79
N GLN A 538 10.07 -22.45 8.74
CA GLN A 538 10.04 -23.20 7.48
C GLN A 538 10.96 -22.60 6.41
N ARG A 539 11.56 -21.44 6.67
CA ARG A 539 12.41 -20.76 5.67
C ARG A 539 13.81 -21.35 5.65
N PRO A 540 14.42 -21.52 4.45
CA PRO A 540 15.79 -22.03 4.33
C PRO A 540 16.82 -21.24 5.12
N ASN A 541 16.67 -19.92 5.21
CA ASN A 541 17.56 -19.04 6.00
C ASN A 541 17.62 -19.42 7.48
N ALA A 542 16.53 -19.93 8.06
CA ALA A 542 16.48 -20.38 9.44
C ALA A 542 16.83 -21.86 9.59
N SER A 543 16.16 -22.76 8.87
CA SER A 543 16.12 -24.21 9.13
C SER A 543 16.67 -25.08 8.00
N GLY A 544 17.11 -24.51 6.88
CA GLY A 544 17.76 -25.25 5.79
C GLY A 544 19.10 -25.86 6.23
N GLU A 545 19.70 -26.71 5.39
CA GLU A 545 21.00 -27.35 5.69
C GLU A 545 22.11 -26.35 6.03
N GLN A 546 22.09 -25.16 5.41
CA GLN A 546 23.00 -24.05 5.68
C GLN A 546 22.30 -22.90 6.44
N GLY A 547 21.15 -23.18 7.02
CA GLY A 547 20.39 -22.19 7.80
C GLY A 547 21.03 -21.89 9.16
N ALA A 548 20.67 -20.74 9.72
CA ALA A 548 21.29 -20.26 10.96
C ALA A 548 21.17 -21.23 12.14
N LEU A 549 20.03 -21.95 12.26
CA LEU A 549 19.83 -22.93 13.34
C LEU A 549 20.77 -24.13 13.24
N GLN A 550 21.13 -24.56 12.01
CA GLN A 550 22.05 -25.69 11.79
C GLN A 550 23.51 -25.28 11.97
N LEU A 551 23.83 -24.03 11.61
CA LEU A 551 25.21 -23.51 11.72
C LEU A 551 25.54 -22.92 13.09
N TYR A 552 24.56 -22.83 13.99
CA TYR A 552 24.78 -22.29 15.32
C TYR A 552 25.87 -23.05 16.07
N GLY A 553 26.87 -22.34 16.58
CA GLY A 553 28.01 -22.92 17.35
C GLY A 553 29.14 -23.49 16.46
N THR A 554 29.02 -23.52 15.14
CA THR A 554 30.08 -24.01 14.25
C THR A 554 31.12 -22.94 13.89
N GLY A 555 30.82 -21.66 14.10
CA GLY A 555 31.64 -20.53 13.67
C GLY A 555 31.43 -20.11 12.21
N ALA A 556 30.65 -20.86 11.43
CA ALA A 556 30.30 -20.51 10.06
C ALA A 556 29.17 -19.49 10.01
N LYS A 557 29.25 -18.54 9.06
CA LYS A 557 28.15 -17.59 8.80
C LYS A 557 27.17 -18.22 7.80
N PRO A 558 25.84 -18.15 8.05
CA PRO A 558 24.85 -18.65 7.09
C PRO A 558 24.84 -17.79 5.80
N PRO A 559 24.81 -18.42 4.62
CA PRO A 559 24.63 -17.72 3.36
C PRO A 559 23.13 -17.42 3.16
N PHE A 560 22.64 -16.28 3.64
CA PHE A 560 21.24 -15.94 3.51
C PHE A 560 20.84 -15.60 2.05
N ASP A 561 19.69 -16.15 1.62
CA ASP A 561 18.97 -15.64 0.47
C ASP A 561 18.44 -14.24 0.83
N LYS A 562 18.87 -13.22 0.08
CA LYS A 562 18.60 -11.80 0.39
C LYS A 562 17.19 -11.34 -0.01
N GLY A 563 16.44 -12.11 -0.79
CA GLY A 563 15.13 -11.71 -1.28
C GLY A 563 14.11 -11.48 -0.14
N ARG A 564 13.44 -10.34 -0.16
CA ARG A 564 12.35 -9.97 0.78
C ARG A 564 11.00 -9.95 0.08
N VAL A 565 9.90 -10.17 0.86
CA VAL A 565 8.51 -10.26 0.38
C VAL A 565 7.73 -8.97 0.57
#